data_b96a30edb58d5f12837b986e6cc1285f
#
_entry.id   b96a30edb58d5f12837b986e6cc1285f
#
_cell.length_a   1.000
_cell.length_b   1.000
_cell.length_c   1.000
_cell.angle_alpha   90.00
_cell.angle_beta   90.00
_cell.angle_gamma   90.00
#
_symmetry.space_group_name_H-M   'P 1'
#
loop_
_entity.id
_entity.type
_entity.pdbx_description
1 polymer ?
#
loop_
_entity_poly.entity_id
_entity_poly.type
_entity_poly.pdbx_seq_one_letter_code
_entity_poly.pdbx_strand_id
1 'polypeptide(L)'
;MREKTKDKGRLQDILEYSCNVEKLIKGYSFDDFVYDIRTYYAVMKNVEIVGEAAYMLTKEFKETYKAIPWKYVQGMRHVLVHGYSTIDTAELYNTATNDIPQLRSKIASLLTAIDWDKWNNGE
;
A
#
# COMPACT_ATOMS: atom_id res chain seq x y z
N MET A 1 5.76 -2.01 20.95
CA MET A 1 4.84 -0.86 20.76
C MET A 1 5.32 -0.02 19.59
N ARG A 2 4.40 0.39 18.72
CA ARG A 2 4.76 1.22 17.57
C ARG A 2 4.79 2.68 17.98
N GLU A 3 5.75 3.42 17.44
CA GLU A 3 5.96 4.82 17.79
C GLU A 3 5.27 5.75 16.81
N LYS A 4 4.53 6.75 17.31
CA LYS A 4 3.85 7.75 16.50
C LYS A 4 4.80 8.50 15.57
N THR A 5 6.01 8.75 16.01
CA THR A 5 7.02 9.48 15.23
C THR A 5 7.41 8.75 13.94
N LYS A 6 7.08 7.47 13.83
CA LYS A 6 7.36 6.68 12.63
C LYS A 6 6.20 6.64 11.64
N ASP A 7 5.03 7.17 12.01
CA ASP A 7 3.87 7.12 11.14
C ASP A 7 4.09 7.85 9.82
N LYS A 8 4.71 9.02 9.85
CA LYS A 8 5.02 9.76 8.63
C LYS A 8 5.86 8.93 7.66
N GLY A 9 6.93 8.30 8.17
CA GLY A 9 7.79 7.45 7.34
C GLY A 9 7.06 6.27 6.75
N ARG A 10 6.13 5.67 7.51
CA ARG A 10 5.30 4.57 7.01
C ARG A 10 4.38 5.03 5.87
N LEU A 11 3.79 6.23 6.01
CA LEU A 11 3.00 6.81 4.92
C LEU A 11 3.85 7.09 3.68
N GLN A 12 5.05 7.59 3.87
CA GLN A 12 5.98 7.83 2.76
C GLN A 12 6.31 6.52 2.04
N ASP A 13 6.49 5.42 2.78
CA ASP A 13 6.70 4.10 2.20
C ASP A 13 5.48 3.66 1.38
N ILE A 14 4.28 3.82 1.93
CA ILE A 14 3.07 3.48 1.18
C ILE A 14 3.01 4.26 -0.12
N LEU A 15 3.30 5.56 -0.08
CA LEU A 15 3.30 6.39 -1.28
C LEU A 15 4.33 5.92 -2.30
N GLU A 16 5.56 5.69 -1.86
CA GLU A 16 6.66 5.27 -2.75
C GLU A 16 6.32 3.94 -3.44
N TYR A 17 5.94 2.92 -2.67
CA TYR A 17 5.69 1.60 -3.23
C TYR A 17 4.40 1.54 -4.03
N SER A 18 3.41 2.35 -3.70
CA SER A 18 2.22 2.52 -4.55
C SER A 18 2.58 3.14 -5.90
N CYS A 19 3.45 4.15 -5.91
CA CYS A 19 3.95 4.73 -7.15
C CYS A 19 4.72 3.72 -7.99
N ASN A 20 5.50 2.85 -7.34
CA ASN A 20 6.21 1.78 -8.03
C ASN A 20 5.24 0.83 -8.73
N VAL A 21 4.15 0.45 -8.06
CA VAL A 21 3.12 -0.42 -8.66
C VAL A 21 2.54 0.24 -9.92
N GLU A 22 2.18 1.52 -9.83
CA GLU A 22 1.63 2.23 -10.98
C GLU A 22 2.60 2.27 -12.16
N LYS A 23 3.88 2.50 -11.89
CA LYS A 23 4.92 2.52 -12.92
C LYS A 23 5.08 1.15 -13.57
N LEU A 24 5.11 0.10 -12.75
CA LEU A 24 5.31 -1.26 -13.24
C LEU A 24 4.16 -1.74 -14.11
N ILE A 25 2.92 -1.37 -13.76
CA ILE A 25 1.73 -1.89 -14.43
C ILE A 25 1.25 -0.99 -15.58
N LYS A 26 1.86 0.20 -15.73
CA LYS A 26 1.42 1.19 -16.72
C LYS A 26 1.41 0.60 -18.14
N GLY A 27 0.25 0.67 -18.78
CA GLY A 27 0.10 0.18 -20.13
C GLY A 27 -0.04 -1.33 -20.25
N TYR A 28 -0.05 -2.07 -19.14
CA TYR A 28 -0.21 -3.51 -19.15
C TYR A 28 -1.69 -3.89 -19.15
N SER A 29 -2.10 -4.69 -20.12
CA SER A 29 -3.39 -5.38 -20.06
C SER A 29 -3.27 -6.52 -19.06
N PHE A 30 -4.40 -7.13 -18.70
CA PHE A 30 -4.40 -8.32 -17.85
C PHE A 30 -3.55 -9.43 -18.48
N ASP A 31 -3.70 -9.66 -19.79
CA ASP A 31 -2.92 -10.69 -20.48
C ASP A 31 -1.42 -10.39 -20.45
N ASP A 32 -1.03 -9.14 -20.68
CA ASP A 32 0.38 -8.73 -20.55
C ASP A 32 0.92 -9.05 -19.16
N PHE A 33 0.13 -8.74 -18.13
CA PHE A 33 0.52 -8.97 -16.75
C PHE A 33 0.70 -10.46 -16.44
N VAL A 34 -0.22 -11.29 -16.94
CA VAL A 34 -0.18 -12.75 -16.71
C VAL A 34 1.09 -13.36 -17.31
N TYR A 35 1.51 -12.88 -18.49
CA TYR A 35 2.63 -13.48 -19.22
C TYR A 35 3.99 -12.84 -18.93
N ASP A 36 4.05 -11.73 -18.17
CA ASP A 36 5.31 -11.11 -17.79
C ASP A 36 5.63 -11.45 -16.32
N ILE A 37 6.36 -12.52 -16.13
CA ILE A 37 6.65 -13.02 -14.78
C ILE A 37 7.45 -12.01 -13.96
N ARG A 38 8.30 -11.21 -14.59
CA ARG A 38 9.10 -10.21 -13.86
C ARG A 38 8.21 -9.11 -13.31
N THR A 39 7.33 -8.57 -14.14
CA THR A 39 6.39 -7.54 -13.71
C THR A 39 5.43 -8.09 -12.68
N TYR A 40 4.94 -9.30 -12.88
CA TYR A 40 4.05 -9.98 -11.93
C TYR A 40 4.67 -10.02 -10.52
N TYR A 41 5.89 -10.52 -10.40
CA TYR A 41 6.53 -10.63 -9.09
C TYR A 41 6.95 -9.27 -8.52
N ALA A 42 7.33 -8.32 -9.37
CA ALA A 42 7.65 -6.97 -8.92
C ALA A 42 6.42 -6.27 -8.35
N VAL A 43 5.28 -6.36 -9.02
CA VAL A 43 4.02 -5.81 -8.54
C VAL A 43 3.61 -6.47 -7.23
N MET A 44 3.66 -7.78 -7.17
CA MET A 44 3.32 -8.55 -5.98
C MET A 44 4.13 -8.09 -4.77
N LYS A 45 5.45 -7.96 -4.94
CA LYS A 45 6.33 -7.55 -3.85
C LYS A 45 6.03 -6.13 -3.38
N ASN A 46 5.81 -5.21 -4.30
CA ASN A 46 5.50 -3.83 -3.94
C ASN A 46 4.14 -3.72 -3.24
N VAL A 47 3.13 -4.48 -3.67
CA VAL A 47 1.83 -4.54 -3.00
C VAL A 47 1.99 -5.08 -1.57
N GLU A 48 2.80 -6.13 -1.40
CA GLU A 48 3.09 -6.68 -0.07
C GLU A 48 3.70 -5.61 0.85
N ILE A 49 4.66 -4.85 0.33
CA ILE A 49 5.32 -3.80 1.12
C ILE A 49 4.34 -2.70 1.51
N VAL A 50 3.42 -2.31 0.62
CA VAL A 50 2.35 -1.36 0.95
C VAL A 50 1.54 -1.88 2.13
N GLY A 51 1.14 -3.14 2.09
CA GLY A 51 0.39 -3.76 3.19
C GLY A 51 1.17 -3.80 4.49
N GLU A 52 2.45 -4.14 4.43
CA GLU A 52 3.31 -4.18 5.61
C GLU A 52 3.48 -2.79 6.23
N ALA A 53 3.71 -1.76 5.42
CA ALA A 53 3.84 -0.40 5.92
C ALA A 53 2.54 0.07 6.60
N ALA A 54 1.39 -0.24 6.00
CA ALA A 54 0.10 0.07 6.61
C ALA A 54 -0.09 -0.65 7.95
N TYR A 55 0.30 -1.93 8.00
CA TYR A 55 0.25 -2.71 9.23
C TYR A 55 1.08 -2.07 10.35
N MET A 56 2.21 -1.48 10.00
CA MET A 56 3.14 -0.87 10.96
C MET A 56 2.71 0.51 11.45
N LEU A 57 1.69 1.13 10.88
CA LEU A 57 1.13 2.38 11.39
C LEU A 57 0.57 2.17 12.80
N THR A 58 0.63 3.21 13.62
CA THR A 58 0.05 3.12 14.97
C THR A 58 -1.45 2.95 14.89
N LYS A 59 -2.01 2.30 15.89
CA LYS A 59 -3.46 2.14 16.03
C LYS A 59 -4.14 3.50 16.08
N GLU A 60 -3.53 4.44 16.80
CA GLU A 60 -4.04 5.81 16.92
C GLU A 60 -4.14 6.48 15.55
N PHE A 61 -3.13 6.33 14.71
CA PHE A 61 -3.16 6.91 13.36
C PHE A 61 -4.32 6.34 12.54
N LYS A 62 -4.48 5.03 12.55
CA LYS A 62 -5.55 4.36 11.80
C LYS A 62 -6.93 4.74 12.31
N GLU A 63 -7.08 4.94 13.60
CA GLU A 63 -8.35 5.38 14.19
C GLU A 63 -8.66 6.83 13.88
N THR A 64 -7.64 7.68 13.80
CA THR A 64 -7.81 9.10 13.48
C THR A 64 -8.19 9.32 12.01
N TYR A 65 -7.58 8.57 11.12
CA TYR A 65 -7.76 8.73 9.67
C TYR A 65 -8.49 7.56 9.05
N LYS A 66 -9.71 7.29 9.53
CA LYS A 66 -10.51 6.10 9.15
C LYS A 66 -11.09 6.12 7.74
N ALA A 67 -10.97 7.24 7.02
CA ALA A 67 -11.45 7.30 5.64
C ALA A 67 -10.72 6.31 4.72
N ILE A 68 -9.50 5.92 5.10
CA ILE A 68 -8.76 4.89 4.40
C ILE A 68 -9.12 3.54 5.02
N PRO A 69 -9.47 2.53 4.20
CA PRO A 69 -9.82 1.19 4.72
C PRO A 69 -8.57 0.42 5.14
N TRP A 70 -8.02 0.77 6.29
CA TRP A 70 -6.74 0.23 6.76
C TRP A 70 -6.72 -1.28 6.87
N LYS A 71 -7.82 -1.89 7.29
CA LYS A 71 -7.89 -3.36 7.40
C LYS A 71 -7.67 -4.01 6.04
N TYR A 72 -8.27 -3.45 5.00
CA TYR A 72 -8.10 -3.94 3.63
C TYR A 72 -6.67 -3.71 3.14
N VAL A 73 -6.15 -2.51 3.37
CA VAL A 73 -4.80 -2.12 2.92
C VAL A 73 -3.74 -3.00 3.59
N GLN A 74 -3.81 -3.16 4.92
CA GLN A 74 -2.83 -3.98 5.62
C GLN A 74 -2.95 -5.47 5.27
N GLY A 75 -4.11 -5.89 4.77
CA GLY A 75 -4.30 -7.24 4.26
C GLY A 75 -3.47 -7.53 3.01
N MET A 76 -3.04 -6.50 2.29
CA MET A 76 -2.20 -6.67 1.09
C MET A 76 -0.86 -7.35 1.40
N ARG A 77 -0.39 -7.29 2.65
CA ARG A 77 0.85 -7.97 3.07
C ARG A 77 0.76 -9.49 2.95
N HIS A 78 -0.46 -10.04 2.85
CA HIS A 78 -0.67 -11.48 2.78
C HIS A 78 -0.62 -12.05 1.36
N VAL A 79 -0.38 -11.23 0.35
CA VAL A 79 -0.32 -11.68 -1.03
C VAL A 79 0.67 -12.82 -1.23
N LEU A 80 1.84 -12.76 -0.56
CA LEU A 80 2.84 -13.82 -0.61
C LEU A 80 2.63 -14.89 0.46
N VAL A 81 2.02 -14.54 1.59
CA VAL A 81 1.92 -15.44 2.74
C VAL A 81 0.92 -16.57 2.51
N HIS A 82 -0.15 -16.29 1.77
CA HIS A 82 -1.22 -17.28 1.57
C HIS A 82 -0.99 -18.21 0.39
N GLY A 83 0.24 -18.34 0.00
CA GLY A 83 0.58 -19.44 -0.87
C GLY A 83 0.75 -19.04 -2.32
N TYR A 84 1.94 -19.13 -2.68
CA TYR A 84 2.38 -19.02 -4.05
C TYR A 84 1.55 -19.89 -5.01
N SER A 85 0.91 -20.93 -4.52
CA SER A 85 0.10 -21.83 -5.34
C SER A 85 -1.35 -21.36 -5.50
N THR A 86 -1.77 -20.33 -4.74
CA THR A 86 -3.17 -19.90 -4.74
C THR A 86 -3.35 -18.40 -4.94
N ILE A 87 -2.30 -17.71 -5.39
CA ILE A 87 -2.40 -16.29 -5.66
C ILE A 87 -3.39 -16.07 -6.81
N ASP A 88 -4.41 -15.27 -6.52
CA ASP A 88 -5.39 -14.89 -7.54
C ASP A 88 -4.81 -13.75 -8.37
N THR A 89 -4.37 -14.06 -9.58
CA THR A 89 -3.74 -13.10 -10.48
C THR A 89 -4.71 -11.99 -10.88
N ALA A 90 -5.99 -12.31 -11.08
CA ALA A 90 -7.00 -11.31 -11.40
C ALA A 90 -7.20 -10.34 -10.25
N GLU A 91 -7.21 -10.83 -9.02
CA GLU A 91 -7.32 -10.00 -7.82
C GLU A 91 -6.11 -9.09 -7.68
N LEU A 92 -4.91 -9.61 -7.88
CA LEU A 92 -3.69 -8.81 -7.81
C LEU A 92 -3.68 -7.71 -8.88
N TYR A 93 -4.09 -8.04 -10.10
CA TYR A 93 -4.19 -7.06 -11.18
C TYR A 93 -5.21 -5.96 -10.84
N ASN A 94 -6.36 -6.34 -10.29
CA ASN A 94 -7.37 -5.38 -9.85
C ASN A 94 -6.84 -4.48 -8.72
N THR A 95 -6.15 -5.06 -7.76
CA THR A 95 -5.53 -4.28 -6.67
C THR A 95 -4.55 -3.26 -7.24
N ALA A 96 -3.69 -3.69 -8.16
CA ALA A 96 -2.65 -2.84 -8.75
C ALA A 96 -3.23 -1.71 -9.62
N THR A 97 -4.31 -1.98 -10.34
CA THR A 97 -4.86 -1.02 -11.32
C THR A 97 -5.99 -0.14 -10.77
N ASN A 98 -6.68 -0.59 -9.73
CA ASN A 98 -7.81 0.15 -9.15
C ASN A 98 -7.55 0.63 -7.73
N ASP A 99 -7.20 -0.28 -6.83
CA ASP A 99 -7.07 0.06 -5.41
C ASP A 99 -5.84 0.91 -5.12
N ILE A 100 -4.71 0.55 -5.68
CA ILE A 100 -3.45 1.25 -5.43
C ILE A 100 -3.48 2.71 -5.89
N PRO A 101 -3.96 3.06 -7.10
CA PRO A 101 -4.06 4.46 -7.50
C PRO A 101 -4.94 5.30 -6.58
N GLN A 102 -6.04 4.75 -6.11
CA GLN A 102 -6.92 5.45 -5.18
C GLN A 102 -6.23 5.65 -3.84
N LEU A 103 -5.56 4.61 -3.33
CA LEU A 103 -4.81 4.70 -2.08
C LEU A 103 -3.70 5.72 -2.19
N ARG A 104 -2.92 5.69 -3.28
CA ARG A 104 -1.82 6.63 -3.50
C ARG A 104 -2.31 8.07 -3.41
N SER A 105 -3.42 8.38 -4.05
CA SER A 105 -3.98 9.72 -4.04
C SER A 105 -4.35 10.16 -2.62
N LYS A 106 -5.00 9.29 -1.85
CA LYS A 106 -5.39 9.58 -0.47
C LYS A 106 -4.18 9.76 0.44
N ILE A 107 -3.18 8.91 0.29
CA ILE A 107 -1.95 9.00 1.10
C ILE A 107 -1.19 10.29 0.79
N ALA A 108 -1.08 10.67 -0.48
CA ALA A 108 -0.43 11.93 -0.86
C ALA A 108 -1.13 13.12 -0.20
N SER A 109 -2.47 13.11 -0.18
CA SER A 109 -3.24 14.17 0.47
C SER A 109 -3.00 14.21 1.98
N LEU A 110 -2.96 13.07 2.65
CA LEU A 110 -2.68 13.01 4.09
C LEU A 110 -1.29 13.54 4.42
N LEU A 111 -0.30 13.18 3.61
CA LEU A 111 1.09 13.62 3.85
C LEU A 111 1.22 15.13 3.86
N THR A 112 0.46 15.84 3.02
CA THR A 112 0.51 17.30 2.96
C THR A 112 -0.43 17.96 3.96
N ALA A 113 -1.51 17.32 4.35
CA ALA A 113 -2.54 17.90 5.22
C ALA A 113 -2.21 17.82 6.71
N ILE A 114 -1.48 16.79 7.12
CA ILE A 114 -1.19 16.56 8.53
C ILE A 114 -0.08 17.47 9.01
N ASP A 115 -0.28 18.12 10.16
CA ASP A 115 0.79 18.81 10.87
C ASP A 115 1.60 17.78 11.64
N TRP A 116 2.72 17.36 11.06
CA TRP A 116 3.52 16.27 11.60
C TRP A 116 4.21 16.61 12.91
N ASP A 117 4.54 17.88 13.12
CA ASP A 117 5.11 18.29 14.40
C ASP A 117 4.10 18.08 15.52
N LYS A 118 2.85 18.49 15.29
CA LYS A 118 1.77 18.26 16.27
C LYS A 118 1.51 16.78 16.47
N TRP A 119 1.44 16.03 15.38
CA TRP A 119 1.21 14.59 15.46
C TRP A 119 2.28 13.93 16.30
N ASN A 120 3.54 14.22 16.01
CA ASN A 120 4.68 13.61 16.69
C ASN A 120 4.77 13.98 18.18
N ASN A 121 4.29 15.18 18.53
CA ASN A 121 4.30 15.67 19.90
C ASN A 121 3.04 15.29 20.70
N GLY A 122 2.09 14.61 20.07
CA GLY A 122 0.84 14.20 20.73
C GLY A 122 -0.18 15.34 20.87
N GLU A 123 -0.07 16.35 20.06
CA GLU A 123 -0.97 17.51 20.09
C GLU A 123 -2.17 17.41 19.17
#